data_d2663f0df3fb85fd651e54089e44f8a7
#
_entry.id   d2663f0df3fb85fd651e54089e44f8a7
#
_cell.length_a   1.000
_cell.length_b   1.000
_cell.length_c   1.000
_cell.angle_alpha   90.00
_cell.angle_beta   90.00
_cell.angle_gamma   90.00
#
_symmetry.space_group_name_H-M   'P 1'
#
loop_
_entity.id
_entity.type
_entity.pdbx_description
1 polymer ?
#
loop_
_entity_poly.entity_id
_entity_poly.type
_entity_poly.pdbx_seq_one_letter_code
_entity_poly.pdbx_strand_id
1 'polypeptide(L)'
;QTALKSNHGCDWILRMDADEQLEVDDDFDWTIFDHKDIESFNVTATGAGSIYYRTWLWNANIPWRFEHDRRHECVYIEGRGDVFQRFQLDRGFRHIITNDGETWDDMNKFLTDALELEKQKVPTGKLLEDPYHFWYIGKSYYDSTLGDYPLGMDHIKEYARRSIFYFGQYINFRHNYHETGRASGVDELGYFAMYAMGDMFKLCGNYEKALDCGMKAEEFAPSRNEHIVLQAECFKDLSDFDSMKVQTERLMSPDRKLPFPEYNFLLNMEHYNDSGKYCEQLHQIANQV
;
A
#
# COMPACT_ATOMS: atom_id res chain seq x y z
N GLN A 1 17.76 9.74 14.97
CA GLN A 1 19.05 10.40 14.67
C GLN A 1 20.16 10.02 15.67
N THR A 2 19.84 9.79 16.94
CA THR A 2 20.83 9.51 17.96
C THR A 2 21.52 8.16 17.76
N ALA A 3 20.77 7.12 17.37
CA ALA A 3 21.31 5.78 17.12
C ALA A 3 22.24 5.74 15.89
N LEU A 4 21.93 6.52 14.85
CA LEU A 4 22.73 6.59 13.62
C LEU A 4 24.04 7.39 13.79
N LYS A 5 24.13 8.24 14.81
CA LYS A 5 25.33 9.07 15.06
C LYS A 5 26.26 8.50 16.11
N SER A 6 25.77 7.63 16.98
CA SER A 6 26.60 6.96 17.97
C SER A 6 27.11 5.67 17.37
N ASN A 7 28.36 5.68 16.93
CA ASN A 7 29.06 4.46 16.49
C ASN A 7 29.27 3.54 17.67
N HIS A 8 28.25 2.81 18.08
CA HIS A 8 28.26 1.88 19.21
C HIS A 8 28.93 0.53 18.87
N GLY A 9 29.61 0.44 17.71
CA GLY A 9 30.26 -0.79 17.29
C GLY A 9 29.26 -1.85 16.76
N CYS A 10 28.05 -1.45 16.40
CA CYS A 10 27.11 -2.33 15.71
C CYS A 10 27.30 -2.23 14.19
N ASP A 11 27.19 -3.35 13.50
CA ASP A 11 27.25 -3.40 12.03
C ASP A 11 25.87 -3.19 11.37
N TRP A 12 24.80 -3.47 12.10
CA TRP A 12 23.43 -3.39 11.61
C TRP A 12 22.50 -2.66 12.57
N ILE A 13 21.53 -1.97 12.04
CA ILE A 13 20.46 -1.27 12.77
C ILE A 13 19.14 -1.91 12.40
N LEU A 14 18.44 -2.45 13.39
CA LEU A 14 17.08 -2.92 13.28
C LEU A 14 16.12 -1.83 13.78
N ARG A 15 15.12 -1.48 12.99
CA ARG A 15 14.00 -0.64 13.44
C ARG A 15 12.81 -1.54 13.76
N MET A 16 12.15 -1.24 14.85
CA MET A 16 10.87 -1.85 15.22
C MET A 16 9.97 -0.76 15.84
N ASP A 17 8.69 -0.83 15.56
CA ASP A 17 7.68 -0.04 16.25
C ASP A 17 7.29 -0.76 17.57
N ALA A 18 6.66 -0.03 18.50
CA ALA A 18 6.44 -0.57 19.85
C ALA A 18 5.41 -1.74 19.88
N ASP A 19 4.57 -1.84 18.87
CA ASP A 19 3.56 -2.88 18.67
C ASP A 19 4.02 -3.99 17.73
N GLU A 20 5.31 -4.19 17.61
CA GLU A 20 5.90 -5.16 16.68
C GLU A 20 6.78 -6.15 17.43
N GLN A 21 6.82 -7.37 16.94
CA GLN A 21 7.62 -8.46 17.48
C GLN A 21 8.55 -9.03 16.40
N LEU A 22 9.73 -9.43 16.80
CA LEU A 22 10.68 -10.12 15.94
C LEU A 22 10.63 -11.61 16.23
N GLU A 23 10.36 -12.41 15.21
CA GLU A 23 10.54 -13.86 15.25
C GLU A 23 11.78 -14.25 14.46
N VAL A 24 12.64 -15.05 15.09
CA VAL A 24 13.85 -15.60 14.46
C VAL A 24 13.82 -17.11 14.65
N ASP A 25 13.96 -17.85 13.56
CA ASP A 25 14.02 -19.31 13.62
C ASP A 25 15.33 -19.76 14.29
N ASP A 26 15.29 -20.85 15.04
CA ASP A 26 16.44 -21.37 15.78
C ASP A 26 17.65 -21.72 14.90
N ASP A 27 17.39 -22.07 13.63
CA ASP A 27 18.39 -22.42 12.62
C ASP A 27 18.73 -21.26 11.67
N PHE A 28 18.37 -20.01 12.04
CA PHE A 28 18.66 -18.85 11.20
C PHE A 28 20.17 -18.66 11.03
N ASP A 29 20.59 -18.50 9.78
CA ASP A 29 22.00 -18.27 9.45
C ASP A 29 22.39 -16.80 9.68
N TRP A 30 22.95 -16.53 10.85
CA TRP A 30 23.42 -15.20 11.23
C TRP A 30 24.59 -14.69 10.39
N THR A 31 25.30 -15.57 9.64
CA THR A 31 26.46 -15.15 8.83
C THR A 31 26.07 -14.26 7.66
N ILE A 32 24.77 -14.21 7.30
CA ILE A 32 24.27 -13.29 6.30
C ILE A 32 24.55 -11.83 6.64
N PHE A 33 24.68 -11.49 7.93
CA PHE A 33 25.00 -10.16 8.40
C PHE A 33 26.50 -9.80 8.34
N ASP A 34 27.35 -10.77 8.01
CA ASP A 34 28.78 -10.54 7.77
C ASP A 34 29.06 -9.90 6.41
N HIS A 35 28.07 -9.90 5.51
CA HIS A 35 28.14 -9.31 4.18
C HIS A 35 28.06 -7.78 4.23
N LYS A 36 29.23 -7.12 4.30
CA LYS A 36 29.34 -5.66 4.48
C LYS A 36 29.03 -4.86 3.20
N ASP A 37 28.94 -5.50 2.08
CA ASP A 37 28.52 -4.94 0.78
C ASP A 37 27.00 -4.79 0.66
N ILE A 38 26.22 -5.44 1.51
CA ILE A 38 24.77 -5.28 1.57
C ILE A 38 24.44 -3.97 2.29
N GLU A 39 23.59 -3.16 1.66
CA GLU A 39 23.17 -1.88 2.20
C GLU A 39 21.99 -2.00 3.16
N SER A 40 21.01 -2.84 2.82
CA SER A 40 19.84 -3.06 3.65
C SER A 40 19.19 -4.41 3.37
N PHE A 41 18.39 -4.89 4.33
CA PHE A 41 17.54 -6.05 4.17
C PHE A 41 16.07 -5.67 4.24
N ASN A 42 15.30 -6.22 3.31
CA ASN A 42 13.86 -6.32 3.44
C ASN A 42 13.54 -7.56 4.30
N VAL A 43 12.76 -7.35 5.32
CA VAL A 43 12.30 -8.41 6.23
C VAL A 43 10.84 -8.70 5.91
N THR A 44 10.46 -9.96 5.93
CA THR A 44 9.07 -10.37 5.84
C THR A 44 8.32 -9.85 7.05
N ALA A 45 7.30 -9.02 6.82
CA ALA A 45 6.38 -8.55 7.84
C ALA A 45 5.05 -9.27 7.70
N THR A 46 4.51 -9.76 8.81
CA THR A 46 3.20 -10.41 8.86
C THR A 46 2.32 -9.69 9.87
N GLY A 47 1.11 -9.37 9.48
CA GLY A 47 0.15 -8.72 10.37
C GLY A 47 -1.22 -8.62 9.74
N ALA A 48 -2.26 -8.73 10.55
CA ALA A 48 -3.65 -8.62 10.16
C ALA A 48 -4.02 -9.45 8.90
N GLY A 49 -3.42 -10.67 8.74
CA GLY A 49 -3.64 -11.56 7.59
C GLY A 49 -2.82 -11.22 6.34
N SER A 50 -1.91 -10.27 6.44
CA SER A 50 -1.06 -9.82 5.34
C SER A 50 0.38 -10.27 5.51
N ILE A 51 1.03 -10.55 4.38
CA ILE A 51 2.47 -10.78 4.32
C ILE A 51 3.04 -9.76 3.33
N TYR A 52 4.02 -9.00 3.76
CA TYR A 52 4.68 -8.01 2.92
C TYR A 52 6.12 -7.82 3.34
N TYR A 53 6.89 -7.10 2.51
CA TYR A 53 8.30 -6.86 2.79
C TYR A 53 8.51 -5.41 3.20
N ARG A 54 9.28 -5.21 4.28
CA ARG A 54 9.72 -3.87 4.71
C ARG A 54 11.22 -3.84 4.84
N THR A 55 11.83 -2.70 4.51
CA THR A 55 13.24 -2.45 4.81
C THR A 55 13.38 -2.08 6.27
N TRP A 56 13.84 -3.01 7.10
CA TRP A 56 13.92 -2.85 8.55
C TRP A 56 15.33 -2.98 9.11
N LEU A 57 16.25 -3.52 8.32
CA LEU A 57 17.65 -3.66 8.68
C LEU A 57 18.50 -2.81 7.75
N TRP A 58 19.30 -1.97 8.35
CA TRP A 58 20.20 -1.08 7.63
C TRP A 58 21.64 -1.29 8.10
N ASN A 59 22.57 -1.32 7.15
CA ASN A 59 24.00 -1.35 7.42
C ASN A 59 24.41 -0.06 8.15
N ALA A 60 24.90 -0.18 9.39
CA ALA A 60 25.22 0.95 10.25
C ALA A 60 26.40 1.81 9.73
N ASN A 61 27.18 1.28 8.78
CA ASN A 61 28.32 2.00 8.20
C ASN A 61 27.91 2.95 7.04
N ILE A 62 26.64 2.96 6.67
CA ILE A 62 26.11 3.83 5.61
C ILE A 62 25.48 5.08 6.25
N PRO A 63 25.66 6.27 5.66
CA PRO A 63 25.14 7.51 6.22
C PRO A 63 23.63 7.65 5.94
N TRP A 64 22.84 6.86 6.66
CA TRP A 64 21.38 6.92 6.59
C TRP A 64 20.83 8.19 7.21
N ARG A 65 19.77 8.69 6.62
CA ARG A 65 18.99 9.80 7.17
C ARG A 65 17.51 9.45 7.19
N PHE A 66 16.84 9.90 8.24
CA PHE A 66 15.38 9.91 8.32
C PHE A 66 14.88 11.30 7.98
N GLU A 67 13.89 11.38 7.13
CA GLU A 67 13.19 12.63 6.87
C GLU A 67 12.14 12.84 7.96
N HIS A 68 12.39 13.83 8.83
CA HIS A 68 11.55 14.10 10.01
C HIS A 68 10.20 14.75 9.71
N ASP A 69 10.03 15.26 8.50
CA ASP A 69 8.85 16.00 8.11
C ASP A 69 7.68 15.12 7.65
N ARG A 70 7.82 13.80 7.71
CA ARG A 70 6.83 12.85 7.21
C ARG A 70 6.26 12.03 8.36
N ARG A 71 4.94 11.91 8.42
CA ARG A 71 4.29 10.93 9.31
C ARG A 71 4.67 9.50 8.94
N HIS A 72 4.98 9.27 7.67
CA HIS A 72 5.58 8.04 7.20
C HIS A 72 7.06 8.30 6.96
N GLU A 73 7.87 7.87 7.92
CA GLU A 73 9.31 8.06 7.87
C GLU A 73 9.92 7.33 6.69
N CYS A 74 10.54 8.09 5.80
CA CYS A 74 11.36 7.52 4.73
C CYS A 74 12.82 7.55 5.11
N VAL A 75 13.53 6.48 4.80
CA VAL A 75 14.96 6.36 5.00
C VAL A 75 15.66 6.55 3.67
N TYR A 76 16.66 7.38 3.64
CA TYR A 76 17.50 7.60 2.45
C TYR A 76 18.97 7.73 2.80
N ILE A 77 19.82 7.57 1.79
CA ILE A 77 21.27 7.74 1.93
C ILE A 77 21.62 9.18 1.53
N GLU A 78 22.42 9.84 2.36
CA GLU A 78 22.88 11.19 2.06
C GLU A 78 23.63 11.24 0.72
N GLY A 79 23.15 12.11 -0.20
CA GLY A 79 23.72 12.28 -1.53
C GLY A 79 23.25 11.26 -2.59
N ARG A 80 22.49 10.21 -2.19
CA ARG A 80 21.96 9.18 -3.12
C ARG A 80 20.44 9.10 -3.13
N GLY A 81 19.77 9.78 -2.20
CA GLY A 81 18.32 9.71 -2.07
C GLY A 81 17.84 8.34 -1.56
N ASP A 82 16.74 7.85 -2.12
CA ASP A 82 16.12 6.56 -1.82
C ASP A 82 16.65 5.40 -2.68
N VAL A 83 17.69 5.65 -3.48
CA VAL A 83 18.34 4.65 -4.33
C VAL A 83 19.37 3.89 -3.52
N PHE A 84 19.02 2.71 -3.05
CA PHE A 84 19.92 1.81 -2.34
C PHE A 84 19.57 0.34 -2.60
N GLN A 85 20.56 -0.54 -2.39
CA GLN A 85 20.38 -1.98 -2.59
C GLN A 85 19.62 -2.59 -1.41
N ARG A 86 18.57 -3.37 -1.74
CA ARG A 86 17.76 -4.11 -0.80
C ARG A 86 17.89 -5.60 -1.09
N PHE A 87 18.32 -6.35 -0.11
CA PHE A 87 18.31 -7.80 -0.15
C PHE A 87 17.13 -8.32 0.66
N GLN A 88 16.55 -9.43 0.23
CA GLN A 88 15.38 -9.97 0.89
C GLN A 88 15.77 -11.09 1.83
N LEU A 89 15.30 -11.03 3.06
CA LEU A 89 15.36 -12.13 4.02
C LEU A 89 14.04 -12.91 3.89
N ASP A 90 14.09 -13.99 3.13
CA ASP A 90 12.88 -14.77 2.80
C ASP A 90 12.50 -15.79 3.89
N ARG A 91 13.44 -16.15 4.75
CA ARG A 91 13.25 -17.21 5.74
C ARG A 91 13.95 -16.91 7.04
N GLY A 92 13.35 -17.41 8.12
CA GLY A 92 13.98 -17.46 9.43
C GLY A 92 14.06 -16.15 10.19
N PHE A 93 13.69 -15.02 9.57
CA PHE A 93 13.71 -13.71 10.19
C PHE A 93 12.44 -12.97 9.80
N ARG A 94 11.49 -12.87 10.72
CA ARG A 94 10.15 -12.35 10.45
C ARG A 94 9.78 -11.26 11.44
N HIS A 95 9.03 -10.34 10.96
CA HIS A 95 8.47 -9.23 11.70
C HIS A 95 6.97 -9.43 11.87
N ILE A 96 6.50 -9.50 13.10
CA ILE A 96 5.09 -9.70 13.42
C ILE A 96 4.52 -8.36 13.88
N ILE A 97 3.48 -7.90 13.19
CA ILE A 97 2.73 -6.70 13.56
C ILE A 97 1.50 -7.16 14.33
N THR A 98 1.44 -6.83 15.61
CA THR A 98 0.35 -7.29 16.48
C THR A 98 -0.89 -6.43 16.36
N ASN A 99 -0.77 -5.20 15.87
CA ASN A 99 -1.85 -4.21 15.74
C ASN A 99 -2.55 -3.92 17.08
N ASP A 100 -1.84 -4.11 18.20
CA ASP A 100 -2.34 -3.83 19.55
C ASP A 100 -1.89 -2.46 20.09
N GLY A 101 -1.30 -1.63 19.25
CA GLY A 101 -0.93 -0.25 19.58
C GLY A 101 -2.13 0.65 19.80
N GLU A 102 -2.08 1.55 20.78
CA GLU A 102 -3.15 2.52 21.10
C GLU A 102 -3.64 3.32 19.90
N THR A 103 -2.79 3.51 18.90
CA THR A 103 -3.14 4.27 17.68
C THR A 103 -4.09 3.55 16.75
N TRP A 104 -4.26 2.23 16.88
CA TRP A 104 -5.22 1.45 16.09
C TRP A 104 -6.65 1.57 16.61
N ASP A 105 -6.80 1.93 17.90
CA ASP A 105 -8.11 2.17 18.52
C ASP A 105 -8.65 3.58 18.23
N ASP A 106 -7.83 4.48 17.69
CA ASP A 106 -8.28 5.82 17.28
C ASP A 106 -8.99 5.77 15.94
N MET A 107 -10.31 5.69 15.98
CA MET A 107 -11.16 5.72 14.79
C MET A 107 -10.93 6.93 13.88
N ASN A 108 -10.39 8.03 14.40
CA ASN A 108 -10.10 9.25 13.63
C ASN A 108 -8.67 9.33 13.12
N LYS A 109 -7.83 8.33 13.37
CA LYS A 109 -6.41 8.36 13.04
C LYS A 109 -6.15 8.79 11.59
N PHE A 110 -6.76 8.09 10.64
CA PHE A 110 -6.53 8.35 9.22
C PHE A 110 -7.01 9.73 8.78
N LEU A 111 -8.16 10.17 9.31
CA LEU A 111 -8.65 11.53 9.04
C LEU A 111 -7.73 12.59 9.63
N THR A 112 -7.27 12.40 10.86
CA THR A 112 -6.31 13.28 11.51
C THR A 112 -5.01 13.36 10.70
N ASP A 113 -4.51 12.22 10.22
CA ASP A 113 -3.32 12.14 9.39
C ASP A 113 -3.49 12.91 8.07
N ALA A 114 -4.63 12.72 7.39
CA ALA A 114 -4.93 13.45 6.17
C ALA A 114 -4.94 14.96 6.38
N LEU A 115 -5.67 15.45 7.40
CA LEU A 115 -5.81 16.87 7.71
C LEU A 115 -4.48 17.51 8.11
N GLU A 116 -3.65 16.81 8.88
CA GLU A 116 -2.34 17.32 9.27
C GLU A 116 -1.37 17.37 8.09
N LEU A 117 -1.34 16.35 7.24
CA LEU A 117 -0.53 16.35 6.02
C LEU A 117 -0.95 17.50 5.08
N GLU A 118 -2.26 17.70 4.87
CA GLU A 118 -2.74 18.85 4.11
C GLU A 118 -2.25 20.17 4.70
N LYS A 119 -2.44 20.37 5.99
CA LYS A 119 -2.05 21.59 6.70
C LYS A 119 -0.55 21.88 6.59
N GLN A 120 0.28 20.84 6.62
CA GLN A 120 1.74 20.97 6.59
C GLN A 120 2.28 21.19 5.17
N LYS A 121 1.72 20.49 4.18
CA LYS A 121 2.35 20.37 2.84
C LYS A 121 1.73 21.30 1.81
N VAL A 122 0.42 21.53 1.85
CA VAL A 122 -0.27 22.38 0.86
C VAL A 122 0.22 23.82 0.91
N PRO A 123 0.26 24.51 2.10
CA PRO A 123 0.68 25.91 2.15
C PRO A 123 2.16 26.14 1.80
N THR A 124 3.00 25.13 1.96
CA THR A 124 4.45 25.25 1.73
C THR A 124 4.88 24.99 0.30
N GLY A 125 3.98 24.52 -0.58
CA GLY A 125 4.32 24.09 -1.93
C GLY A 125 5.11 22.76 -1.98
N LYS A 126 5.42 22.16 -0.84
CA LYS A 126 6.21 20.92 -0.74
C LYS A 126 5.56 19.71 -1.42
N LEU A 127 4.26 19.76 -1.70
CA LEU A 127 3.56 18.73 -2.47
C LEU A 127 4.14 18.55 -3.88
N LEU A 128 4.64 19.64 -4.48
CA LEU A 128 5.21 19.61 -5.82
C LEU A 128 6.67 19.10 -5.84
N GLU A 129 7.32 19.12 -4.69
CA GLU A 129 8.70 18.63 -4.55
C GLU A 129 8.76 17.10 -4.46
N ASP A 130 7.68 16.48 -3.96
CA ASP A 130 7.61 15.04 -3.78
C ASP A 130 6.17 14.51 -3.98
N PRO A 131 5.89 13.81 -5.08
CA PRO A 131 4.56 13.30 -5.40
C PRO A 131 4.06 12.26 -4.39
N TYR A 132 4.92 11.62 -3.59
CA TYR A 132 4.48 10.72 -2.53
C TYR A 132 3.62 11.40 -1.48
N HIS A 133 3.77 12.71 -1.25
CA HIS A 133 2.88 13.44 -0.35
C HIS A 133 1.42 13.40 -0.83
N PHE A 134 1.19 13.53 -2.14
CA PHE A 134 -0.15 13.37 -2.70
C PHE A 134 -0.69 11.97 -2.44
N TRP A 135 0.15 10.95 -2.62
CA TRP A 135 -0.23 9.56 -2.41
C TRP A 135 -0.63 9.32 -0.95
N TYR A 136 0.18 9.78 0.02
CA TYR A 136 -0.11 9.59 1.45
C TYR A 136 -1.38 10.32 1.89
N ILE A 137 -1.60 11.55 1.43
CA ILE A 137 -2.84 12.28 1.75
C ILE A 137 -4.03 11.55 1.13
N GLY A 138 -3.92 11.14 -0.14
CA GLY A 138 -4.95 10.37 -0.83
C GLY A 138 -5.31 9.08 -0.11
N LYS A 139 -4.28 8.33 0.34
CA LYS A 139 -4.44 7.10 1.10
C LYS A 139 -5.10 7.34 2.45
N SER A 140 -4.67 8.34 3.19
CA SER A 140 -5.26 8.64 4.50
C SER A 140 -6.75 8.99 4.40
N TYR A 141 -7.15 9.76 3.36
CA TYR A 141 -8.57 9.99 3.09
C TYR A 141 -9.30 8.73 2.64
N TYR A 142 -8.67 7.86 1.83
CA TYR A 142 -9.22 6.57 1.44
C TYR A 142 -9.48 5.70 2.67
N ASP A 143 -8.49 5.50 3.52
CA ASP A 143 -8.61 4.71 4.75
C ASP A 143 -9.70 5.29 5.68
N SER A 144 -9.87 6.62 5.69
CA SER A 144 -10.95 7.28 6.45
C SER A 144 -12.36 6.95 5.93
N THR A 145 -12.51 6.45 4.70
CA THR A 145 -13.81 6.04 4.16
C THR A 145 -14.16 4.59 4.49
N LEU A 146 -13.17 3.79 4.86
CA LEU A 146 -13.32 2.35 5.10
C LEU A 146 -13.65 1.99 6.56
N GLY A 147 -13.45 2.92 7.49
CA GLY A 147 -13.71 2.70 8.91
C GLY A 147 -15.20 2.77 9.25
N ASP A 148 -15.60 2.09 10.31
CA ASP A 148 -16.95 2.17 10.91
C ASP A 148 -17.17 3.50 11.65
N TYR A 149 -16.89 4.59 10.97
CA TYR A 149 -17.08 5.91 11.55
C TYR A 149 -18.57 6.25 11.66
N PRO A 150 -19.01 6.85 12.76
CA PRO A 150 -20.38 7.35 12.89
C PRO A 150 -20.59 8.62 12.05
N LEU A 151 -19.90 8.72 10.93
CA LEU A 151 -19.97 9.84 10.01
C LEU A 151 -21.16 9.62 9.06
N GLY A 152 -21.95 10.67 8.84
CA GLY A 152 -22.99 10.61 7.82
C GLY A 152 -22.38 10.43 6.42
N MET A 153 -23.14 9.82 5.51
CA MET A 153 -22.72 9.50 4.14
C MET A 153 -22.16 10.71 3.37
N ASP A 154 -22.59 11.92 3.70
CA ASP A 154 -22.10 13.15 3.06
C ASP A 154 -20.62 13.41 3.38
N HIS A 155 -20.20 13.16 4.61
CA HIS A 155 -18.79 13.27 5.02
C HIS A 155 -17.94 12.20 4.35
N ILE A 156 -18.43 10.96 4.29
CA ILE A 156 -17.73 9.86 3.60
C ILE A 156 -17.53 10.20 2.12
N LYS A 157 -18.54 10.73 1.45
CA LYS A 157 -18.43 11.18 0.06
C LYS A 157 -17.48 12.37 -0.12
N GLU A 158 -17.39 13.26 0.87
CA GLU A 158 -16.42 14.36 0.82
C GLU A 158 -14.98 13.83 0.92
N TYR A 159 -14.71 12.89 1.82
CA TYR A 159 -13.40 12.26 1.94
C TYR A 159 -13.04 11.44 0.70
N ALA A 160 -14.01 10.74 0.13
CA ALA A 160 -13.83 10.06 -1.15
C ALA A 160 -13.42 11.02 -2.27
N ARG A 161 -14.05 12.20 -2.38
CA ARG A 161 -13.66 13.23 -3.37
C ARG A 161 -12.25 13.76 -3.14
N ARG A 162 -11.85 13.97 -1.88
CA ARG A 162 -10.48 14.38 -1.54
C ARG A 162 -9.47 13.30 -1.88
N SER A 163 -9.76 12.06 -1.55
CA SER A 163 -8.93 10.91 -1.93
C SER A 163 -8.71 10.87 -3.44
N ILE A 164 -9.80 10.94 -4.24
CA ILE A 164 -9.73 11.00 -5.71
C ILE A 164 -8.85 12.17 -6.18
N PHE A 165 -9.01 13.35 -5.59
CA PHE A 165 -8.21 14.51 -5.96
C PHE A 165 -6.72 14.27 -5.75
N TYR A 166 -6.33 13.82 -4.55
CA TYR A 166 -4.92 13.63 -4.22
C TYR A 166 -4.26 12.48 -4.99
N PHE A 167 -4.94 11.36 -5.17
CA PHE A 167 -4.43 10.30 -6.03
C PHE A 167 -4.34 10.73 -7.49
N GLY A 168 -5.29 11.53 -7.99
CA GLY A 168 -5.22 12.11 -9.32
C GLY A 168 -3.98 13.01 -9.49
N GLN A 169 -3.64 13.83 -8.48
CA GLN A 169 -2.42 14.62 -8.50
C GLN A 169 -1.18 13.71 -8.49
N TYR A 170 -1.16 12.68 -7.64
CA TYR A 170 -0.06 11.70 -7.63
C TYR A 170 0.17 11.08 -9.00
N ILE A 171 -0.88 10.60 -9.67
CA ILE A 171 -0.79 10.00 -11.01
C ILE A 171 -0.25 11.00 -12.03
N ASN A 172 -0.68 12.26 -11.98
CA ASN A 172 -0.24 13.29 -12.92
C ASN A 172 1.24 13.67 -12.74
N PHE A 173 1.73 13.72 -11.50
CA PHE A 173 3.10 14.17 -11.21
C PHE A 173 4.13 13.04 -11.14
N ARG A 174 3.69 11.79 -10.95
CA ARG A 174 4.61 10.65 -10.80
C ARG A 174 5.52 10.43 -12.01
N HIS A 175 5.08 10.74 -13.23
CA HIS A 175 5.88 10.58 -14.44
C HIS A 175 7.21 11.35 -14.39
N ASN A 176 7.27 12.42 -13.63
CA ASN A 176 8.48 13.21 -13.47
C ASN A 176 9.53 12.55 -12.55
N TYR A 177 9.16 11.52 -11.81
CA TYR A 177 9.98 10.92 -10.74
C TYR A 177 10.30 9.43 -10.94
N HIS A 178 9.56 8.73 -11.80
CA HIS A 178 9.63 7.27 -11.89
C HIS A 178 10.43 6.72 -13.09
N GLU A 179 11.10 7.54 -13.89
CA GLU A 179 11.97 7.06 -14.98
C GLU A 179 13.23 6.34 -14.49
N THR A 180 13.50 6.35 -13.19
CA THR A 180 14.71 5.76 -12.63
C THR A 180 14.41 4.48 -11.83
N GLY A 181 14.27 3.36 -12.53
CA GLY A 181 14.81 2.13 -11.98
C GLY A 181 13.90 1.18 -11.22
N ARG A 182 12.68 0.87 -11.69
CA ARG A 182 12.03 -0.38 -11.27
C ARG A 182 12.21 -1.48 -12.32
N ALA A 183 13.06 -2.44 -11.99
CA ALA A 183 13.40 -3.57 -12.86
C ALA A 183 12.23 -4.57 -13.05
N SER A 184 11.09 -4.42 -12.33
CA SER A 184 9.99 -5.38 -12.34
C SER A 184 8.84 -5.09 -13.29
N GLY A 185 8.80 -3.90 -13.91
CA GLY A 185 7.68 -3.53 -14.80
C GLY A 185 6.31 -3.37 -14.11
N VAL A 186 6.22 -3.53 -12.79
CA VAL A 186 5.01 -3.40 -11.99
C VAL A 186 5.09 -2.15 -11.14
N ASP A 187 4.09 -1.30 -11.20
CA ASP A 187 3.98 -0.10 -10.37
C ASP A 187 2.85 -0.24 -9.36
N GLU A 188 3.17 -0.77 -8.22
CA GLU A 188 2.22 -1.04 -7.15
C GLU A 188 1.55 0.23 -6.59
N LEU A 189 2.29 1.33 -6.45
CA LEU A 189 1.71 2.57 -5.94
C LEU A 189 0.79 3.24 -6.96
N GLY A 190 1.15 3.17 -8.25
CA GLY A 190 0.27 3.61 -9.33
C GLY A 190 -0.98 2.75 -9.45
N TYR A 191 -0.80 1.43 -9.34
CA TYR A 191 -1.91 0.48 -9.27
C TYR A 191 -2.88 0.86 -8.15
N PHE A 192 -2.36 1.01 -6.94
CA PHE A 192 -3.19 1.38 -5.81
C PHE A 192 -3.94 2.68 -6.02
N ALA A 193 -3.24 3.72 -6.40
CA ALA A 193 -3.86 5.02 -6.60
C ALA A 193 -5.04 4.93 -7.59
N MET A 194 -4.86 4.18 -8.69
CA MET A 194 -5.93 3.98 -9.67
C MET A 194 -7.07 3.11 -9.13
N TYR A 195 -6.75 2.01 -8.45
CA TYR A 195 -7.74 1.16 -7.82
C TYR A 195 -8.57 1.92 -6.78
N ALA A 196 -7.90 2.60 -5.83
CA ALA A 196 -8.56 3.38 -4.79
C ALA A 196 -9.42 4.52 -5.35
N MET A 197 -8.95 5.21 -6.40
CA MET A 197 -9.79 6.19 -7.11
C MET A 197 -11.05 5.53 -7.67
N GLY A 198 -10.93 4.36 -8.27
CA GLY A 198 -12.06 3.60 -8.81
C GLY A 198 -13.08 3.25 -7.72
N ASP A 199 -12.60 2.75 -6.59
CA ASP A 199 -13.45 2.41 -5.45
C ASP A 199 -14.17 3.65 -4.89
N MET A 200 -13.45 4.78 -4.77
CA MET A 200 -14.06 6.05 -4.35
C MET A 200 -15.07 6.62 -5.38
N PHE A 201 -14.82 6.46 -6.68
CA PHE A 201 -15.81 6.82 -7.69
C PHE A 201 -17.07 5.95 -7.58
N LYS A 202 -16.93 4.64 -7.37
CA LYS A 202 -18.03 3.70 -7.11
C LYS A 202 -18.83 4.12 -5.88
N LEU A 203 -18.15 4.42 -4.76
CA LEU A 203 -18.78 4.93 -3.54
C LEU A 203 -19.58 6.22 -3.77
N CYS A 204 -19.11 7.08 -4.67
CA CYS A 204 -19.83 8.29 -5.10
C CYS A 204 -20.94 8.01 -6.16
N GLY A 205 -21.13 6.78 -6.60
CA GLY A 205 -22.13 6.40 -7.61
C GLY A 205 -21.70 6.69 -9.05
N ASN A 206 -20.43 6.98 -9.31
CA ASN A 206 -19.89 7.25 -10.64
C ASN A 206 -19.21 6.00 -11.22
N TYR A 207 -20.05 5.04 -11.61
CA TYR A 207 -19.58 3.72 -12.05
C TYR A 207 -18.74 3.76 -13.33
N GLU A 208 -19.05 4.68 -14.27
CA GLU A 208 -18.26 4.83 -15.50
C GLU A 208 -16.81 5.19 -15.21
N LYS A 209 -16.58 6.17 -14.32
CA LYS A 209 -15.23 6.54 -13.90
C LYS A 209 -14.57 5.45 -13.07
N ALA A 210 -15.33 4.73 -12.26
CA ALA A 210 -14.82 3.59 -11.50
C ALA A 210 -14.29 2.50 -12.44
N LEU A 211 -15.03 2.17 -13.50
CA LEU A 211 -14.61 1.21 -14.53
C LEU A 211 -13.36 1.69 -15.28
N ASP A 212 -13.29 2.97 -15.69
CA ASP A 212 -12.10 3.55 -16.33
C ASP A 212 -10.86 3.45 -15.42
N CYS A 213 -11.01 3.73 -14.14
CA CYS A 213 -9.94 3.56 -13.15
C CYS A 213 -9.52 2.10 -12.99
N GLY A 214 -10.47 1.15 -12.95
CA GLY A 214 -10.18 -0.28 -12.89
C GLY A 214 -9.38 -0.77 -14.10
N MET A 215 -9.75 -0.34 -15.31
CA MET A 215 -8.99 -0.66 -16.53
C MET A 215 -7.57 -0.09 -16.50
N LYS A 216 -7.41 1.15 -16.06
CA LYS A 216 -6.09 1.78 -15.92
C LYS A 216 -5.24 1.14 -14.81
N ALA A 217 -5.85 0.69 -13.72
CA ALA A 217 -5.15 -0.05 -12.69
C ALA A 217 -4.52 -1.34 -13.25
N GLU A 218 -5.25 -2.06 -14.13
CA GLU A 218 -4.74 -3.25 -14.81
C GLU A 218 -3.44 -2.99 -15.60
N GLU A 219 -3.29 -1.80 -16.20
CA GLU A 219 -2.07 -1.43 -16.93
C GLU A 219 -0.84 -1.34 -16.02
N PHE A 220 -1.03 -0.97 -14.74
CA PHE A 220 0.05 -0.86 -13.76
C PHE A 220 0.47 -2.19 -13.15
N ALA A 221 -0.47 -3.09 -12.93
CA ALA A 221 -0.22 -4.40 -12.34
C ALA A 221 -1.21 -5.47 -12.87
N PRO A 222 -0.97 -5.99 -14.09
CA PRO A 222 -1.90 -6.90 -14.77
C PRO A 222 -2.16 -8.23 -14.02
N SER A 223 -1.22 -8.64 -13.18
CA SER A 223 -1.32 -9.89 -12.41
C SER A 223 -2.25 -9.79 -11.20
N ARG A 224 -2.62 -8.59 -10.77
CA ARG A 224 -3.52 -8.38 -9.64
C ARG A 224 -4.98 -8.63 -10.02
N ASN A 225 -5.82 -8.86 -9.02
CA ASN A 225 -7.24 -9.21 -9.23
C ASN A 225 -8.23 -8.16 -8.75
N GLU A 226 -7.80 -7.24 -7.88
CA GLU A 226 -8.70 -6.29 -7.21
C GLU A 226 -9.43 -5.36 -8.19
N HIS A 227 -8.75 -4.93 -9.24
CA HIS A 227 -9.36 -4.12 -10.30
C HIS A 227 -10.46 -4.88 -11.05
N ILE A 228 -10.35 -6.22 -11.18
CA ILE A 228 -11.37 -7.05 -11.82
C ILE A 228 -12.58 -7.18 -10.89
N VAL A 229 -12.35 -7.34 -9.57
CA VAL A 229 -13.42 -7.34 -8.58
C VAL A 229 -14.17 -6.01 -8.62
N LEU A 230 -13.45 -4.88 -8.60
CA LEU A 230 -14.05 -3.56 -8.72
C LEU A 230 -14.92 -3.42 -9.97
N GLN A 231 -14.43 -3.90 -11.12
CA GLN A 231 -15.20 -3.87 -12.37
C GLN A 231 -16.46 -4.75 -12.30
N ALA A 232 -16.34 -5.97 -11.74
CA ALA A 232 -17.48 -6.87 -11.58
C ALA A 232 -18.55 -6.26 -10.66
N GLU A 233 -18.16 -5.60 -9.57
CA GLU A 233 -19.06 -4.90 -8.68
C GLU A 233 -19.74 -3.69 -9.35
N CYS A 234 -18.99 -2.92 -10.12
CA CYS A 234 -19.58 -1.81 -10.89
C CYS A 234 -20.61 -2.31 -11.89
N PHE A 235 -20.33 -3.40 -12.63
CA PHE A 235 -21.29 -3.98 -13.56
C PHE A 235 -22.52 -4.54 -12.83
N LYS A 236 -22.35 -5.16 -11.65
CA LYS A 236 -23.46 -5.58 -10.81
C LYS A 236 -24.38 -4.40 -10.46
N ASP A 237 -23.79 -3.29 -9.98
CA ASP A 237 -24.54 -2.10 -9.57
C ASP A 237 -25.23 -1.41 -10.77
N LEU A 238 -24.66 -1.52 -11.97
CA LEU A 238 -25.26 -1.09 -13.25
C LEU A 238 -26.30 -2.08 -13.80
N SER A 239 -26.48 -3.25 -13.19
CA SER A 239 -27.30 -4.35 -13.68
C SER A 239 -26.87 -4.88 -15.08
N ASP A 240 -25.58 -4.72 -15.41
CA ASP A 240 -24.96 -5.30 -16.62
C ASP A 240 -24.34 -6.66 -16.28
N PHE A 241 -25.19 -7.67 -16.21
CA PHE A 241 -24.78 -9.00 -15.78
C PHE A 241 -23.94 -9.74 -16.82
N ASP A 242 -24.07 -9.41 -18.10
CA ASP A 242 -23.22 -9.99 -19.16
C ASP A 242 -21.76 -9.54 -18.97
N SER A 243 -21.52 -8.25 -18.79
CA SER A 243 -20.19 -7.73 -18.51
C SER A 243 -19.65 -8.22 -17.16
N MET A 244 -20.51 -8.30 -16.13
CA MET A 244 -20.15 -8.86 -14.83
C MET A 244 -19.68 -10.31 -14.97
N LYS A 245 -20.38 -11.13 -15.77
CA LYS A 245 -20.02 -12.52 -16.03
C LYS A 245 -18.62 -12.65 -16.63
N VAL A 246 -18.31 -11.82 -17.63
CA VAL A 246 -16.96 -11.80 -18.24
C VAL A 246 -15.89 -11.52 -17.19
N GLN A 247 -16.09 -10.57 -16.30
CA GLN A 247 -15.09 -10.26 -15.25
C GLN A 247 -14.96 -11.41 -14.23
N THR A 248 -16.07 -11.98 -13.81
CA THR A 248 -16.04 -13.10 -12.85
C THR A 248 -15.44 -14.37 -13.46
N GLU A 249 -15.64 -14.65 -14.73
CA GLU A 249 -14.96 -15.73 -15.44
C GLU A 249 -13.43 -15.50 -15.50
N ARG A 250 -12.99 -14.25 -15.68
CA ARG A 250 -11.57 -13.89 -15.59
C ARG A 250 -10.99 -14.18 -14.20
N LEU A 251 -11.73 -13.89 -13.11
CA LEU A 251 -11.31 -14.18 -11.74
C LEU A 251 -11.21 -15.68 -11.44
N MET A 252 -12.12 -16.47 -12.02
CA MET A 252 -12.17 -17.94 -11.82
C MET A 252 -11.20 -18.71 -12.73
N SER A 253 -10.44 -18.01 -13.60
CA SER A 253 -9.49 -18.66 -14.49
C SER A 253 -8.37 -19.36 -13.70
N PRO A 254 -8.04 -20.65 -14.02
CA PRO A 254 -6.97 -21.37 -13.35
C PRO A 254 -5.58 -20.73 -13.47
N ASP A 255 -5.39 -19.91 -14.50
CA ASP A 255 -4.13 -19.22 -14.76
C ASP A 255 -3.96 -17.99 -13.84
N ARG A 256 -5.03 -17.50 -13.24
CA ARG A 256 -4.99 -16.47 -12.22
C ARG A 256 -4.88 -17.12 -10.85
N LYS A 257 -3.67 -17.32 -10.43
CA LYS A 257 -3.43 -17.51 -9.00
C LYS A 257 -3.87 -16.21 -8.35
N LEU A 258 -4.79 -16.29 -7.37
CA LEU A 258 -5.00 -15.17 -6.47
C LEU A 258 -3.61 -14.84 -5.93
N PRO A 259 -3.00 -13.71 -6.27
CA PRO A 259 -1.69 -13.41 -5.76
C PRO A 259 -1.85 -13.35 -4.26
N PHE A 260 -1.11 -14.19 -3.55
CA PHE A 260 -0.76 -13.82 -2.19
C PHE A 260 -0.17 -12.43 -2.31
N PRO A 261 -0.64 -11.49 -1.53
CA PRO A 261 -0.18 -10.13 -1.63
C PRO A 261 1.28 -10.09 -1.21
N GLU A 262 2.18 -10.22 -2.17
CA GLU A 262 3.60 -9.93 -1.94
C GLU A 262 3.81 -8.45 -1.58
N TYR A 263 2.78 -7.61 -1.80
CA TYR A 263 2.82 -6.17 -1.57
C TYR A 263 1.48 -5.70 -1.06
N ASN A 264 1.33 -5.73 0.26
CA ASN A 264 0.08 -5.39 0.92
C ASN A 264 0.01 -3.97 1.42
N PHE A 265 0.08 -3.02 0.55
CA PHE A 265 -0.38 -1.70 0.94
C PHE A 265 -1.90 -1.54 0.79
N LEU A 266 -2.66 -2.58 0.36
CA LEU A 266 -3.66 -2.25 -0.57
C LEU A 266 -5.06 -2.65 -0.27
N LEU A 267 -5.33 -3.60 0.59
CA LEU A 267 -6.66 -4.16 0.52
C LEU A 267 -7.34 -4.21 1.87
N ASN A 268 -8.58 -3.81 1.79
CA ASN A 268 -9.56 -4.17 2.81
C ASN A 268 -9.48 -5.69 3.00
N MET A 269 -8.89 -6.09 4.10
CA MET A 269 -8.40 -7.42 4.40
C MET A 269 -9.50 -8.46 4.55
N GLU A 270 -10.72 -8.02 4.89
CA GLU A 270 -11.89 -8.89 4.94
C GLU A 270 -12.17 -9.53 3.58
N HIS A 271 -11.93 -8.80 2.48
CA HIS A 271 -12.09 -9.35 1.15
C HIS A 271 -10.99 -10.33 0.74
N TYR A 272 -9.81 -10.29 1.38
CA TYR A 272 -8.69 -11.16 0.98
C TYR A 272 -8.77 -12.55 1.57
N ASN A 273 -9.05 -12.67 2.85
CA ASN A 273 -9.13 -13.97 3.53
C ASN A 273 -10.27 -14.83 2.98
N ASP A 274 -11.32 -14.20 2.46
CA ASP A 274 -12.46 -14.85 1.81
C ASP A 274 -12.58 -14.52 0.31
N SER A 275 -11.55 -13.97 -0.32
CA SER A 275 -11.60 -13.49 -1.71
C SER A 275 -12.04 -14.57 -2.69
N GLY A 276 -11.62 -15.81 -2.48
CA GLY A 276 -12.10 -16.96 -3.27
C GLY A 276 -13.61 -17.11 -3.18
N LYS A 277 -14.17 -17.14 -1.98
CA LYS A 277 -15.62 -17.24 -1.78
C LYS A 277 -16.37 -16.03 -2.31
N TYR A 278 -15.81 -14.84 -2.15
CA TYR A 278 -16.42 -13.62 -2.66
C TYR A 278 -16.47 -13.62 -4.18
N CYS A 279 -15.40 -14.02 -4.85
CA CYS A 279 -15.37 -14.19 -6.32
C CYS A 279 -16.38 -15.25 -6.79
N GLU A 280 -16.51 -16.38 -6.06
CA GLU A 280 -17.51 -17.40 -6.32
C GLU A 280 -18.94 -16.84 -6.18
N GLN A 281 -19.21 -16.05 -5.15
CA GLN A 281 -20.51 -15.40 -4.95
C GLN A 281 -20.85 -14.43 -6.10
N LEU A 282 -19.90 -13.58 -6.50
CA LEU A 282 -20.09 -12.68 -7.63
C LEU A 282 -20.38 -13.48 -8.92
N HIS A 283 -19.65 -14.57 -9.16
CA HIS A 283 -19.86 -15.42 -10.31
C HIS A 283 -21.23 -16.14 -10.28
N GLN A 284 -21.69 -16.58 -9.12
CA GLN A 284 -23.01 -17.16 -8.95
C GLN A 284 -24.11 -16.12 -9.26
N ILE A 285 -23.98 -14.90 -8.75
CA ILE A 285 -24.93 -13.80 -9.05
C ILE A 285 -25.01 -13.56 -10.55
N ALA A 286 -23.87 -13.46 -11.23
CA ALA A 286 -23.80 -13.21 -12.67
C ALA A 286 -24.44 -14.33 -13.52
N ASN A 287 -24.55 -15.56 -13.00
CA ASN A 287 -25.12 -16.71 -13.72
C ASN A 287 -26.59 -17.00 -13.34
N GLN A 288 -27.17 -16.28 -12.37
CA GLN A 288 -28.57 -16.46 -11.94
C GLN A 288 -29.54 -15.58 -12.73
N VAL A 289 -29.04 -14.64 -13.50
CA VAL A 289 -29.78 -13.69 -14.32
C VAL A 289 -29.61 -14.02 -15.79
#